data_6e13dc888119e64431fae9fb8b3348e7
#
_entry.id   6e13dc888119e64431fae9fb8b3348e7
#
_cell.length_a   1.000
_cell.length_b   1.000
_cell.length_c   1.000
_cell.angle_alpha   90.00
_cell.angle_beta   90.00
_cell.angle_gamma   90.00
#
_symmetry.space_group_name_H-M   'P 1'
#
loop_
_entity.id
_entity.type
_entity.pdbx_description
1 polymer ?
#
loop_
_entity_poly.entity_id
_entity_poly.type
_entity_poly.pdbx_seq_one_letter_code
_entity_poly.pdbx_strand_id
1 'polypeptide(L)'
;MIDIAIRNALVLDGTGAKAISADVGIEADKIVMVGQVGAAKRDIDAKGLHLAPGLIDTHSHDDGAFFRHPGMEFKLAQGVTTVVAGNCGFSAIPADPNVNAAKSSGGILAGVDGDFTDLDGYFEAVAAHNPAINNMMLVGHNTIRTMVMGFDKRSPNAQELQQMKDHVRTNLDQGACGFSTGLIYRPGRWSDTEEVIALASEAHAYDALYATHMRNEGDHLLDAVEETLTIGREANVHAHISHHKSAGPQNWGKISESLAKVDAALAAGQRVTLDVYPYTAGSGRMVEYFNLDNISRSFAEVVRIASCPAYRQYEGKMVKDIAAAEAVDITEIVKKILTAPKGDRTLCIHFIIDEKDIETNLAYRDMMVGSDGIPDLTGKPHPRLFGTFPKVLGHYVRERGILSLPEAIRRMTSLSAQTFGMKNRGQIKEGYFADLVLFDPASIIDTATYDDPKQEPKGIEMVLVNGQVALNAGQHTRVGTGQMLRYRR
;
A
#
# COMPACT_ATOMS: atom_id res chain seq x y z
N MET A 1 14.04 9.04 32.85
CA MET A 1 15.10 7.98 32.78
C MET A 1 14.90 7.24 31.50
N ILE A 2 15.95 7.11 30.69
CA ILE A 2 15.88 6.42 29.39
C ILE A 2 15.40 4.97 29.58
N ASP A 3 14.37 4.57 28.89
CA ASP A 3 13.81 3.21 28.98
C ASP A 3 14.64 2.20 28.21
N ILE A 4 14.99 2.54 26.96
CA ILE A 4 15.78 1.70 26.06
C ILE A 4 16.91 2.55 25.47
N ALA A 5 18.14 2.02 25.48
CA ALA A 5 19.26 2.53 24.71
C ALA A 5 19.68 1.49 23.66
N ILE A 6 19.60 1.87 22.38
CA ILE A 6 20.15 1.08 21.28
C ILE A 6 21.58 1.56 21.08
N ARG A 7 22.56 0.67 21.38
CA ARG A 7 24.00 0.98 21.38
C ARG A 7 24.68 0.52 20.12
N ASN A 8 25.77 1.21 19.75
CA ASN A 8 26.69 0.79 18.67
C ASN A 8 25.97 0.61 17.32
N ALA A 9 24.94 1.43 17.01
CA ALA A 9 24.23 1.36 15.75
C ALA A 9 24.92 2.19 14.64
N LEU A 10 24.77 1.76 13.39
CA LEU A 10 24.98 2.60 12.21
C LEU A 10 23.63 3.23 11.85
N VAL A 11 23.42 4.47 12.30
CA VAL A 11 22.15 5.18 12.20
C VAL A 11 21.97 5.79 10.82
N LEU A 12 20.94 5.35 10.09
CA LEU A 12 20.37 6.00 8.91
C LEU A 12 19.15 6.81 9.39
N ASP A 13 19.29 8.13 9.47
CA ASP A 13 18.29 8.99 10.12
C ASP A 13 17.00 9.20 9.31
N GLY A 14 16.90 8.65 8.11
CA GLY A 14 15.76 8.80 7.21
C GLY A 14 15.82 10.04 6.30
N THR A 15 16.84 10.88 6.41
CA THR A 15 16.96 12.11 5.56
C THR A 15 17.61 11.86 4.20
N GLY A 16 18.15 10.65 3.96
CA GLY A 16 19.02 10.34 2.82
C GLY A 16 20.49 10.60 3.09
N ALA A 17 20.85 11.06 4.29
CA ALA A 17 22.24 11.24 4.71
C ALA A 17 22.93 9.87 4.93
N LYS A 18 24.27 9.88 4.84
CA LYS A 18 25.07 8.69 5.11
C LYS A 18 24.91 8.25 6.58
N ALA A 19 25.02 6.94 6.80
CA ALA A 19 24.98 6.38 8.15
C ALA A 19 26.07 6.96 9.06
N ILE A 20 25.71 7.21 10.31
CA ILE A 20 26.65 7.63 11.35
C ILE A 20 26.64 6.61 12.50
N SER A 21 27.79 6.41 13.16
CA SER A 21 27.85 5.60 14.38
C SER A 21 27.28 6.41 15.54
N ALA A 22 26.20 5.93 16.14
CA ALA A 22 25.55 6.60 17.28
C ALA A 22 24.71 5.63 18.10
N ASP A 23 24.47 6.00 19.35
CA ASP A 23 23.43 5.37 20.17
C ASP A 23 22.11 6.12 20.01
N VAL A 24 20.99 5.44 20.25
CA VAL A 24 19.65 6.04 20.25
C VAL A 24 18.96 5.72 21.58
N GLY A 25 18.58 6.78 22.32
CA GLY A 25 17.87 6.70 23.60
C GLY A 25 16.37 6.92 23.41
N ILE A 26 15.57 6.06 24.03
CA ILE A 26 14.11 6.04 23.94
C ILE A 26 13.52 6.17 25.35
N GLU A 27 12.54 7.06 25.52
CA GLU A 27 11.73 7.18 26.73
C GLU A 27 10.25 7.16 26.32
N ALA A 28 9.49 6.23 26.89
CA ALA A 28 8.11 5.92 26.48
C ALA A 28 8.03 5.62 24.97
N ASP A 29 7.33 6.45 24.19
CA ASP A 29 7.13 6.29 22.76
C ASP A 29 8.06 7.19 21.91
N LYS A 30 9.00 7.93 22.52
CA LYS A 30 9.81 8.96 21.86
C LYS A 30 11.30 8.67 21.87
N ILE A 31 11.95 9.08 20.78
CA ILE A 31 13.40 9.24 20.72
C ILE A 31 13.74 10.50 21.52
N VAL A 32 14.55 10.35 22.58
CA VAL A 32 14.95 11.47 23.45
C VAL A 32 16.41 11.85 23.29
N MET A 33 17.21 11.00 22.65
CA MET A 33 18.65 11.28 22.45
C MET A 33 19.18 10.52 21.23
N VAL A 34 20.02 11.17 20.44
CA VAL A 34 20.81 10.57 19.36
C VAL A 34 22.27 11.00 19.54
N GLY A 35 23.18 10.04 19.69
CA GLY A 35 24.61 10.29 19.97
C GLY A 35 25.13 9.43 21.11
N GLN A 36 25.67 10.04 22.15
CA GLN A 36 26.09 9.32 23.35
C GLN A 36 24.93 9.24 24.37
N VAL A 37 24.36 8.05 24.53
CA VAL A 37 23.26 7.81 25.46
C VAL A 37 23.79 7.38 26.82
N GLY A 38 23.32 8.04 27.90
CA GLY A 38 23.65 7.70 29.30
C GLY A 38 23.07 6.35 29.73
N ALA A 39 22.96 6.11 31.02
CA ALA A 39 22.37 4.89 31.56
C ALA A 39 20.90 4.75 31.19
N ALA A 40 20.49 3.55 30.82
CA ALA A 40 19.13 3.18 30.47
C ALA A 40 18.65 2.00 31.33
N LYS A 41 17.33 1.79 31.40
CA LYS A 41 16.77 0.59 32.06
C LYS A 41 17.10 -0.69 31.30
N ARG A 42 17.18 -0.60 29.94
CA ARG A 42 17.52 -1.71 29.05
C ARG A 42 18.48 -1.24 27.98
N ASP A 43 19.61 -1.91 27.85
CA ASP A 43 20.55 -1.72 26.75
C ASP A 43 20.32 -2.81 25.68
N ILE A 44 20.33 -2.40 24.42
CA ILE A 44 20.28 -3.26 23.24
C ILE A 44 21.54 -2.97 22.43
N ASP A 45 22.44 -3.93 22.31
CA ASP A 45 23.63 -3.81 21.47
C ASP A 45 23.29 -4.11 20.01
N ALA A 46 23.33 -3.10 19.16
CA ALA A 46 23.10 -3.21 17.73
C ALA A 46 24.28 -3.90 16.98
N LYS A 47 25.41 -4.10 17.63
CA LYS A 47 26.59 -4.81 17.05
C LYS A 47 27.06 -4.26 15.70
N GLY A 48 26.88 -2.98 15.44
CA GLY A 48 27.22 -2.33 14.18
C GLY A 48 26.20 -2.56 13.04
N LEU A 49 25.04 -3.12 13.32
CA LEU A 49 23.93 -3.20 12.39
C LEU A 49 23.35 -1.82 12.07
N HIS A 50 22.60 -1.72 10.99
CA HIS A 50 21.96 -0.47 10.59
C HIS A 50 20.63 -0.28 11.34
N LEU A 51 20.49 0.90 11.93
CA LEU A 51 19.24 1.36 12.56
C LEU A 51 18.62 2.45 11.68
N ALA A 52 17.40 2.25 11.25
CA ALA A 52 16.63 3.20 10.46
C ALA A 52 15.29 3.49 11.13
N PRO A 53 14.57 4.56 10.71
CA PRO A 53 13.17 4.71 11.07
C PRO A 53 12.38 3.50 10.59
N GLY A 54 11.31 3.15 11.28
CA GLY A 54 10.38 2.12 10.86
C GLY A 54 9.82 2.41 9.47
N LEU A 55 9.77 1.40 8.61
CA LEU A 55 9.36 1.56 7.23
C LEU A 55 7.86 1.86 7.14
N ILE A 56 7.48 2.67 6.16
CA ILE A 56 6.11 3.11 5.91
C ILE A 56 5.65 2.53 4.57
N ASP A 57 4.62 1.71 4.60
CA ASP A 57 3.97 1.18 3.41
C ASP A 57 2.92 2.18 2.93
N THR A 58 3.22 2.88 1.84
CA THR A 58 2.37 3.95 1.29
C THR A 58 1.14 3.42 0.58
N HIS A 59 1.12 2.13 0.25
CA HIS A 59 0.04 1.53 -0.52
C HIS A 59 -0.31 0.13 0.00
N SER A 60 -1.39 0.02 0.76
CA SER A 60 -1.86 -1.26 1.30
C SER A 60 -3.38 -1.40 1.23
N HIS A 61 -3.84 -2.65 1.33
CA HIS A 61 -5.25 -3.02 1.44
C HIS A 61 -5.50 -3.74 2.78
N ASP A 62 -4.87 -3.21 3.83
CA ASP A 62 -4.85 -3.83 5.16
C ASP A 62 -6.07 -3.51 6.03
N ASP A 63 -7.06 -2.78 5.52
CA ASP A 63 -8.25 -2.34 6.24
C ASP A 63 -8.89 -3.47 7.08
N GLY A 64 -9.08 -4.64 6.48
CA GLY A 64 -9.64 -5.81 7.16
C GLY A 64 -8.59 -6.66 7.91
N ALA A 65 -7.30 -6.44 7.64
CA ALA A 65 -6.24 -7.19 8.30
C ALA A 65 -6.12 -6.83 9.78
N PHE A 66 -6.38 -5.58 10.15
CA PHE A 66 -6.37 -5.14 11.54
C PHE A 66 -7.37 -5.87 12.44
N PHE A 67 -8.45 -6.39 11.87
CA PHE A 67 -9.43 -7.22 12.60
C PHE A 67 -9.03 -8.69 12.63
N ARG A 68 -8.52 -9.22 11.51
CA ARG A 68 -8.21 -10.65 11.38
C ARG A 68 -6.81 -11.04 11.83
N HIS A 69 -5.87 -10.12 11.70
CA HIS A 69 -4.43 -10.32 11.93
C HIS A 69 -3.84 -9.10 12.67
N PRO A 70 -4.35 -8.72 13.85
CA PRO A 70 -3.91 -7.49 14.53
C PRO A 70 -2.42 -7.46 14.86
N GLY A 71 -1.76 -8.63 14.93
CA GLY A 71 -0.30 -8.75 15.06
C GLY A 71 0.47 -8.31 13.81
N MET A 72 -0.18 -8.17 12.64
CA MET A 72 0.41 -7.70 11.38
C MET A 72 1.80 -8.28 11.10
N GLU A 73 2.00 -9.57 11.40
CA GLU A 73 3.30 -10.25 11.36
C GLU A 73 3.98 -10.13 9.99
N PHE A 74 3.19 -10.23 8.91
CA PHE A 74 3.69 -10.09 7.52
C PHE A 74 4.20 -8.68 7.18
N LYS A 75 3.81 -7.65 7.95
CA LYS A 75 4.36 -6.28 7.84
C LYS A 75 5.57 -6.09 8.76
N LEU A 76 5.46 -6.48 10.03
CA LEU A 76 6.55 -6.38 10.99
C LEU A 76 7.80 -7.13 10.53
N ALA A 77 7.65 -8.33 9.96
CA ALA A 77 8.77 -9.12 9.44
C ALA A 77 9.56 -8.38 8.35
N GLN A 78 8.95 -7.41 7.66
CA GLN A 78 9.59 -6.57 6.65
C GLN A 78 10.17 -5.26 7.21
N GLY A 79 10.04 -5.00 8.51
CA GLY A 79 10.43 -3.72 9.13
C GLY A 79 9.38 -2.62 9.01
N VAL A 80 8.18 -2.93 8.55
CA VAL A 80 7.08 -1.96 8.38
C VAL A 80 6.42 -1.71 9.73
N THR A 81 6.34 -0.45 10.12
CA THR A 81 5.72 0.02 11.37
C THR A 81 4.46 0.83 11.14
N THR A 82 4.23 1.27 9.92
CA THR A 82 3.08 2.09 9.55
C THR A 82 2.59 1.73 8.15
N VAL A 83 1.28 1.65 7.97
CA VAL A 83 0.65 1.46 6.67
C VAL A 83 -0.32 2.60 6.35
N VAL A 84 -0.49 2.88 5.06
CA VAL A 84 -1.57 3.70 4.53
C VAL A 84 -2.58 2.77 3.86
N ALA A 85 -3.77 2.67 4.42
CA ALA A 85 -4.86 1.84 3.90
C ALA A 85 -5.95 2.69 3.21
N GLY A 86 -6.97 2.05 2.65
CA GLY A 86 -8.02 2.74 1.90
C GLY A 86 -7.62 3.14 0.48
N ASN A 87 -6.66 2.45 -0.11
CA ASN A 87 -6.14 2.71 -1.45
C ASN A 87 -7.07 2.20 -2.58
N CYS A 88 -6.79 2.60 -3.81
CA CYS A 88 -7.48 2.18 -5.04
C CYS A 88 -9.01 2.42 -5.02
N GLY A 89 -9.47 3.40 -4.26
CA GLY A 89 -10.89 3.73 -4.12
C GLY A 89 -11.66 2.78 -3.22
N PHE A 90 -11.02 1.78 -2.64
CA PHE A 90 -11.64 0.84 -1.69
C PHE A 90 -11.13 1.11 -0.28
N SER A 91 -12.04 1.49 0.61
CA SER A 91 -11.74 1.75 2.02
C SER A 91 -12.79 1.14 2.92
N ALA A 92 -12.41 0.82 4.16
CA ALA A 92 -13.36 0.39 5.19
C ALA A 92 -14.40 1.47 5.51
N ILE A 93 -14.09 2.72 5.18
CA ILE A 93 -14.90 3.91 5.48
C ILE A 93 -15.18 4.71 4.18
N PRO A 94 -16.34 5.40 4.10
CA PRO A 94 -17.47 5.27 5.01
C PRO A 94 -18.10 3.88 4.94
N ALA A 95 -18.86 3.49 5.94
CA ALA A 95 -19.62 2.24 5.96
C ALA A 95 -21.09 2.49 6.27
N ASP A 96 -21.95 1.69 5.63
CA ASP A 96 -23.38 1.66 5.91
C ASP A 96 -23.76 0.20 6.21
N PRO A 97 -24.32 -0.10 7.38
CA PRO A 97 -24.75 -1.44 7.74
C PRO A 97 -25.78 -2.03 6.75
N ASN A 98 -26.52 -1.18 6.04
CA ASN A 98 -27.50 -1.58 5.03
C ASN A 98 -26.89 -1.79 3.64
N VAL A 99 -25.75 -1.15 3.36
CA VAL A 99 -25.00 -1.27 2.10
C VAL A 99 -23.59 -1.75 2.42
N ASN A 100 -23.42 -3.06 2.49
CA ASN A 100 -22.11 -3.63 2.85
C ASN A 100 -21.11 -3.51 1.69
N ALA A 101 -20.42 -2.36 1.62
CA ALA A 101 -19.38 -2.10 0.62
C ALA A 101 -18.24 -3.13 0.70
N ALA A 102 -17.93 -3.67 1.88
CA ALA A 102 -16.96 -4.74 2.04
C ALA A 102 -17.41 -6.05 1.35
N LYS A 103 -18.73 -6.33 1.32
CA LYS A 103 -19.25 -7.47 0.54
C LYS A 103 -19.17 -7.21 -0.96
N SER A 104 -19.42 -5.98 -1.39
CA SER A 104 -19.36 -5.61 -2.83
C SER A 104 -17.92 -5.44 -3.33
N SER A 105 -16.95 -5.17 -2.46
CA SER A 105 -15.52 -5.09 -2.81
C SER A 105 -14.88 -6.48 -3.06
N GLY A 106 -15.62 -7.55 -2.80
CA GLY A 106 -15.28 -8.92 -3.22
C GLY A 106 -13.97 -9.48 -2.70
N GLY A 107 -13.54 -9.11 -1.51
CA GLY A 107 -12.36 -9.67 -0.86
C GLY A 107 -11.21 -8.71 -0.62
N ILE A 108 -11.11 -7.58 -1.33
CA ILE A 108 -10.10 -6.55 -1.03
C ILE A 108 -10.30 -6.03 0.40
N LEU A 109 -11.55 -5.76 0.78
CA LEU A 109 -11.92 -5.38 2.14
C LEU A 109 -12.38 -6.59 3.00
N ALA A 110 -11.97 -7.80 2.65
CA ALA A 110 -12.37 -8.98 3.40
C ALA A 110 -11.93 -8.88 4.86
N GLY A 111 -12.86 -9.19 5.77
CA GLY A 111 -12.61 -9.18 7.21
C GLY A 111 -12.73 -7.81 7.86
N VAL A 112 -13.13 -6.78 7.15
CA VAL A 112 -13.67 -5.56 7.78
C VAL A 112 -14.95 -5.98 8.49
N ASP A 113 -14.94 -5.85 9.81
CA ASP A 113 -16.05 -6.22 10.69
C ASP A 113 -16.22 -5.15 11.78
N GLY A 114 -17.45 -4.79 12.09
CA GLY A 114 -17.78 -3.80 13.10
C GLY A 114 -18.94 -2.90 12.72
N ASP A 115 -19.58 -2.33 13.74
CA ASP A 115 -20.69 -1.37 13.62
C ASP A 115 -20.12 0.07 13.63
N PHE A 116 -19.44 0.45 12.57
CA PHE A 116 -18.93 1.81 12.38
C PHE A 116 -19.40 2.39 11.05
N THR A 117 -19.48 3.70 10.95
CA THR A 117 -19.93 4.42 9.73
C THR A 117 -18.87 5.34 9.14
N ASP A 118 -17.85 5.70 9.90
CA ASP A 118 -16.86 6.69 9.57
C ASP A 118 -15.48 6.36 10.17
N LEU A 119 -14.51 7.27 9.99
CA LEU A 119 -13.14 7.06 10.42
C LEU A 119 -13.02 6.91 11.94
N ASP A 120 -13.74 7.72 12.70
CA ASP A 120 -13.68 7.66 14.18
C ASP A 120 -14.10 6.29 14.67
N GLY A 121 -15.25 5.82 14.23
CA GLY A 121 -15.75 4.49 14.60
C GLY A 121 -14.84 3.35 14.13
N TYR A 122 -14.31 3.42 12.91
CA TYR A 122 -13.34 2.42 12.42
C TYR A 122 -12.08 2.40 13.27
N PHE A 123 -11.52 3.57 13.64
CA PHE A 123 -10.33 3.65 14.46
C PHE A 123 -10.56 3.13 15.89
N GLU A 124 -11.73 3.38 16.48
CA GLU A 124 -12.11 2.80 17.77
C GLU A 124 -12.22 1.27 17.68
N ALA A 125 -12.87 0.76 16.64
CA ALA A 125 -13.01 -0.68 16.42
C ALA A 125 -11.64 -1.36 16.23
N VAL A 126 -10.75 -0.79 15.41
CA VAL A 126 -9.39 -1.32 15.22
C VAL A 126 -8.56 -1.25 16.51
N ALA A 127 -8.63 -0.13 17.24
CA ALA A 127 -7.87 0.04 18.48
C ALA A 127 -8.25 -1.02 19.54
N ALA A 128 -9.51 -1.47 19.58
CA ALA A 128 -9.97 -2.54 20.45
C ALA A 128 -9.29 -3.89 20.20
N HIS A 129 -8.71 -4.10 19.02
CA HIS A 129 -7.94 -5.31 18.66
C HIS A 129 -6.45 -5.22 19.00
N ASN A 130 -5.98 -4.12 19.61
CA ASN A 130 -4.58 -3.90 19.98
C ASN A 130 -3.61 -4.12 18.80
N PRO A 131 -3.70 -3.34 17.73
CA PRO A 131 -2.88 -3.53 16.53
C PRO A 131 -1.40 -3.35 16.83
N ALA A 132 -0.55 -4.14 16.17
CA ALA A 132 0.89 -4.10 16.39
C ALA A 132 1.59 -2.97 15.64
N ILE A 133 0.99 -2.43 14.56
CA ILE A 133 1.54 -1.34 13.74
C ILE A 133 0.57 -0.18 13.61
N ASN A 134 1.09 0.98 13.21
CA ASN A 134 0.29 2.18 12.98
C ASN A 134 -0.50 2.08 11.67
N ASN A 135 -1.69 2.69 11.64
CA ASN A 135 -2.55 2.78 10.47
C ASN A 135 -2.93 4.23 10.18
N MET A 136 -2.88 4.61 8.92
CA MET A 136 -3.41 5.86 8.38
C MET A 136 -4.36 5.54 7.21
N MET A 137 -5.44 6.31 7.05
CA MET A 137 -6.52 5.94 6.12
C MET A 137 -6.76 7.00 5.06
N LEU A 138 -7.02 6.52 3.83
CA LEU A 138 -7.63 7.27 2.73
C LEU A 138 -9.14 6.96 2.67
N VAL A 139 -9.91 7.90 2.14
CA VAL A 139 -11.35 7.72 1.88
C VAL A 139 -11.55 7.26 0.44
N GLY A 140 -12.18 6.11 0.25
CA GLY A 140 -12.26 5.45 -1.05
C GLY A 140 -13.49 5.84 -1.88
N HIS A 141 -13.26 6.29 -3.11
CA HIS A 141 -14.29 6.65 -4.08
C HIS A 141 -15.26 5.50 -4.40
N ASN A 142 -14.71 4.30 -4.69
CA ASN A 142 -15.53 3.14 -5.04
C ASN A 142 -16.45 2.73 -3.88
N THR A 143 -15.98 2.88 -2.64
CA THR A 143 -16.78 2.65 -1.44
C THR A 143 -17.92 3.64 -1.37
N ILE A 144 -17.64 4.96 -1.47
CA ILE A 144 -18.64 6.03 -1.44
C ILE A 144 -19.65 5.86 -2.57
N ARG A 145 -19.17 5.63 -3.81
CA ARG A 145 -20.04 5.48 -4.97
C ARG A 145 -20.96 4.27 -4.84
N THR A 146 -20.44 3.15 -4.31
CA THR A 146 -21.27 1.96 -4.03
C THR A 146 -22.38 2.25 -3.03
N MET A 147 -22.11 3.05 -1.99
CA MET A 147 -23.09 3.41 -0.97
C MET A 147 -24.18 4.31 -1.52
N VAL A 148 -23.82 5.32 -2.34
CA VAL A 148 -24.78 6.35 -2.80
C VAL A 148 -25.51 5.90 -4.06
N MET A 149 -24.83 5.23 -4.99
CA MET A 149 -25.36 4.91 -6.33
C MET A 149 -25.39 3.41 -6.65
N GLY A 150 -24.81 2.55 -5.79
CA GLY A 150 -24.64 1.14 -6.12
C GLY A 150 -23.71 0.94 -7.32
N PHE A 151 -24.13 0.12 -8.27
CA PHE A 151 -23.38 -0.19 -9.49
C PHE A 151 -24.00 0.46 -10.75
N ASP A 152 -24.68 1.58 -10.59
CA ASP A 152 -25.27 2.32 -11.71
C ASP A 152 -24.19 2.88 -12.66
N LYS A 153 -24.40 2.67 -13.96
CA LYS A 153 -23.46 3.10 -15.02
C LYS A 153 -23.86 4.48 -15.58
N ARG A 154 -23.86 5.48 -14.70
CA ARG A 154 -24.20 6.86 -15.06
C ARG A 154 -23.47 7.84 -14.15
N SER A 155 -23.38 9.09 -14.54
CA SER A 155 -22.95 10.17 -13.65
C SER A 155 -23.96 10.37 -12.52
N PRO A 156 -23.51 10.85 -11.33
CA PRO A 156 -24.40 11.19 -10.21
C PRO A 156 -25.29 12.38 -10.56
N ASN A 157 -26.49 12.41 -10.04
CA ASN A 157 -27.26 13.65 -10.01
C ASN A 157 -26.71 14.60 -8.91
N ALA A 158 -27.22 15.84 -8.87
CA ALA A 158 -26.72 16.85 -7.93
C ALA A 158 -26.85 16.45 -6.46
N GLN A 159 -27.90 15.72 -6.08
CA GLN A 159 -28.10 15.25 -4.71
C GLN A 159 -27.12 14.09 -4.37
N GLU A 160 -26.94 13.15 -5.27
CA GLU A 160 -25.99 12.04 -5.11
C GLU A 160 -24.56 12.56 -5.00
N LEU A 161 -24.16 13.50 -5.88
CA LEU A 161 -22.85 14.13 -5.82
C LEU A 161 -22.63 14.84 -4.48
N GLN A 162 -23.66 15.57 -3.98
CA GLN A 162 -23.55 16.23 -2.68
C GLN A 162 -23.40 15.23 -1.53
N GLN A 163 -24.14 14.12 -1.54
CA GLN A 163 -23.98 13.04 -0.54
C GLN A 163 -22.56 12.44 -0.58
N MET A 164 -22.01 12.19 -1.78
CA MET A 164 -20.65 11.69 -1.91
C MET A 164 -19.62 12.71 -1.34
N LYS A 165 -19.77 14.00 -1.63
CA LYS A 165 -18.93 15.07 -1.06
C LYS A 165 -19.01 15.13 0.47
N ASP A 166 -20.21 14.97 1.03
CA ASP A 166 -20.40 14.99 2.48
C ASP A 166 -19.69 13.80 3.15
N HIS A 167 -19.71 12.61 2.54
CA HIS A 167 -18.92 11.46 3.01
C HIS A 167 -17.43 11.72 2.97
N VAL A 168 -16.89 12.30 1.88
CA VAL A 168 -15.47 12.69 1.80
C VAL A 168 -15.13 13.65 2.93
N ARG A 169 -15.91 14.74 3.06
CA ARG A 169 -15.65 15.80 4.05
C ARG A 169 -15.71 15.28 5.48
N THR A 170 -16.72 14.50 5.85
CA THR A 170 -16.83 13.94 7.20
C THR A 170 -15.59 13.16 7.61
N ASN A 171 -15.08 12.31 6.74
CA ASN A 171 -13.91 11.51 7.08
C ASN A 171 -12.59 12.32 7.05
N LEU A 172 -12.49 13.36 6.22
CA LEU A 172 -11.37 14.30 6.25
C LEU A 172 -11.37 15.16 7.53
N ASP A 173 -12.54 15.61 8.00
CA ASP A 173 -12.71 16.32 9.29
C ASP A 173 -12.19 15.46 10.46
N GLN A 174 -12.42 14.17 10.40
CA GLN A 174 -11.96 13.20 11.42
C GLN A 174 -10.47 12.84 11.27
N GLY A 175 -9.81 13.23 10.19
CA GLY A 175 -8.37 13.08 9.99
C GLY A 175 -7.94 11.97 9.03
N ALA A 176 -8.76 11.61 8.05
CA ALA A 176 -8.29 10.86 6.89
C ALA A 176 -7.19 11.66 6.15
N CYS A 177 -6.18 10.97 5.60
CA CYS A 177 -5.03 11.65 4.98
C CYS A 177 -5.27 12.05 3.53
N GLY A 178 -6.40 11.67 2.96
CA GLY A 178 -6.74 12.02 1.57
C GLY A 178 -7.94 11.23 1.03
N PHE A 179 -8.17 11.45 -0.25
CA PHE A 179 -9.20 10.80 -1.04
C PHE A 179 -8.56 9.86 -2.07
N SER A 180 -9.03 8.63 -2.20
CA SER A 180 -8.48 7.66 -3.14
C SER A 180 -9.48 7.25 -4.22
N THR A 181 -8.99 6.99 -5.43
CA THR A 181 -9.78 6.42 -6.53
C THR A 181 -9.14 5.15 -7.09
N GLY A 182 -9.97 4.31 -7.70
CA GLY A 182 -9.54 3.19 -8.52
C GLY A 182 -10.38 3.18 -9.78
N LEU A 183 -9.98 4.01 -10.75
CA LEU A 183 -10.78 4.30 -11.95
C LEU A 183 -10.79 3.17 -12.98
N ILE A 184 -9.99 2.13 -12.78
CA ILE A 184 -10.06 0.88 -13.55
C ILE A 184 -11.14 -0.06 -13.01
N TYR A 185 -11.54 0.08 -11.74
CA TYR A 185 -12.45 -0.83 -11.03
C TYR A 185 -13.90 -0.34 -11.05
N ARG A 186 -14.83 -1.28 -10.95
CA ARG A 186 -16.25 -0.97 -10.76
C ARG A 186 -16.52 -0.60 -9.29
N PRO A 187 -17.37 0.39 -9.04
CA PRO A 187 -18.11 1.25 -9.97
C PRO A 187 -17.34 2.50 -10.45
N GLY A 188 -16.14 2.79 -9.94
CA GLY A 188 -15.36 3.99 -10.25
C GLY A 188 -15.04 4.17 -11.73
N ARG A 189 -14.92 3.08 -12.50
CA ARG A 189 -14.68 3.14 -13.95
C ARG A 189 -15.78 3.85 -14.75
N TRP A 190 -16.95 4.00 -14.16
CA TRP A 190 -18.09 4.67 -14.80
C TRP A 190 -18.22 6.15 -14.42
N SER A 191 -17.34 6.65 -13.55
CA SER A 191 -17.25 8.08 -13.28
C SER A 191 -16.58 8.82 -14.43
N ASP A 192 -17.04 10.03 -14.68
CA ASP A 192 -16.33 11.01 -15.50
C ASP A 192 -15.27 11.76 -14.68
N THR A 193 -14.41 12.51 -15.36
CA THR A 193 -13.34 13.27 -14.72
C THR A 193 -13.89 14.39 -13.84
N GLU A 194 -15.02 14.98 -14.22
CA GLU A 194 -15.71 16.06 -13.49
C GLU A 194 -16.21 15.58 -12.12
N GLU A 195 -16.77 14.37 -12.03
CA GLU A 195 -17.15 13.75 -10.75
C GLU A 195 -15.94 13.64 -9.83
N VAL A 196 -14.81 13.14 -10.37
CA VAL A 196 -13.59 12.94 -9.56
C VAL A 196 -13.00 14.28 -9.12
N ILE A 197 -12.96 15.31 -9.98
CA ILE A 197 -12.54 16.67 -9.62
C ILE A 197 -13.41 17.22 -8.50
N ALA A 198 -14.73 17.08 -8.61
CA ALA A 198 -15.66 17.59 -7.61
C ALA A 198 -15.46 16.95 -6.23
N LEU A 199 -15.13 15.66 -6.17
CA LEU A 199 -14.86 14.95 -4.91
C LEU A 199 -13.44 15.22 -4.38
N ALA A 200 -12.43 15.23 -5.25
CA ALA A 200 -11.06 15.55 -4.87
C ALA A 200 -10.93 17.00 -4.34
N SER A 201 -11.74 17.93 -4.85
CA SER A 201 -11.76 19.31 -4.36
C SER A 201 -12.12 19.45 -2.88
N GLU A 202 -12.85 18.47 -2.31
CA GLU A 202 -13.12 18.47 -0.87
C GLU A 202 -11.82 18.29 -0.05
N ALA A 203 -10.80 17.63 -0.59
CA ALA A 203 -9.50 17.46 0.07
C ALA A 203 -8.66 18.73 0.11
N HIS A 204 -8.91 19.70 -0.79
CA HIS A 204 -8.17 20.95 -0.85
C HIS A 204 -8.18 21.75 0.46
N ALA A 205 -9.36 21.86 1.10
CA ALA A 205 -9.52 22.60 2.36
C ALA A 205 -8.67 22.05 3.51
N TYR A 206 -8.31 20.79 3.44
CA TYR A 206 -7.51 20.05 4.46
C TYR A 206 -6.03 19.98 4.09
N ASP A 207 -5.62 20.43 2.90
CA ASP A 207 -4.31 20.17 2.32
C ASP A 207 -4.00 18.65 2.21
N ALA A 208 -5.06 17.85 2.12
CA ALA A 208 -4.98 16.40 1.98
C ALA A 208 -4.77 16.00 0.51
N LEU A 209 -4.24 14.78 0.27
CA LEU A 209 -3.90 14.35 -1.07
C LEU A 209 -5.05 13.62 -1.80
N TYR A 210 -4.93 13.55 -3.12
CA TYR A 210 -5.69 12.68 -4.01
C TYR A 210 -4.80 11.55 -4.51
N ALA A 211 -5.08 10.30 -4.14
CA ALA A 211 -4.35 9.11 -4.59
C ALA A 211 -5.16 8.33 -5.63
N THR A 212 -4.53 7.79 -6.66
CA THR A 212 -5.28 7.10 -7.70
C THR A 212 -4.59 5.86 -8.27
N HIS A 213 -5.30 4.73 -8.26
CA HIS A 213 -5.16 3.71 -9.28
C HIS A 213 -5.80 4.28 -10.55
N MET A 214 -4.97 4.63 -11.51
CA MET A 214 -5.39 5.33 -12.72
C MET A 214 -6.41 4.53 -13.54
N ARG A 215 -7.13 5.20 -14.43
CA ARG A 215 -8.15 4.61 -15.30
C ARG A 215 -7.60 3.52 -16.23
N ASN A 216 -6.34 3.65 -16.62
CA ASN A 216 -5.65 2.70 -17.48
C ASN A 216 -4.15 2.69 -17.18
N GLU A 217 -3.56 1.51 -17.07
CA GLU A 217 -2.12 1.33 -16.85
C GLU A 217 -1.44 0.64 -18.05
N GLY A 218 -2.18 0.41 -19.12
CA GLY A 218 -1.75 -0.26 -20.36
C GLY A 218 -1.78 0.68 -21.57
N ASP A 219 -2.59 0.36 -22.57
CA ASP A 219 -2.59 1.03 -23.88
C ASP A 219 -2.85 2.54 -23.80
N HIS A 220 -3.63 2.98 -22.80
CA HIS A 220 -3.98 4.38 -22.53
C HIS A 220 -3.29 4.94 -21.26
N LEU A 221 -2.11 4.42 -20.92
CA LEU A 221 -1.35 4.88 -19.73
C LEU A 221 -1.13 6.40 -19.75
N LEU A 222 -0.68 6.95 -20.87
CA LEU A 222 -0.34 8.38 -20.96
C LEU A 222 -1.56 9.29 -20.86
N ASP A 223 -2.72 8.83 -21.33
CA ASP A 223 -4.00 9.55 -21.19
C ASP A 223 -4.46 9.53 -19.72
N ALA A 224 -4.30 8.39 -19.04
CA ALA A 224 -4.65 8.23 -17.62
C ALA A 224 -3.74 9.05 -16.69
N VAL A 225 -2.46 9.18 -17.03
CA VAL A 225 -1.55 10.09 -16.33
C VAL A 225 -2.01 11.54 -16.52
N GLU A 226 -2.35 11.96 -17.74
CA GLU A 226 -2.85 13.31 -18.01
C GLU A 226 -4.17 13.59 -17.27
N GLU A 227 -5.10 12.59 -17.22
CA GLU A 227 -6.33 12.70 -16.42
C GLU A 227 -5.99 12.94 -14.94
N THR A 228 -5.05 12.17 -14.37
CA THR A 228 -4.62 12.33 -12.97
C THR A 228 -4.03 13.72 -12.69
N LEU A 229 -3.16 14.21 -13.58
CA LEU A 229 -2.56 15.54 -13.47
C LEU A 229 -3.62 16.64 -13.61
N THR A 230 -4.59 16.46 -14.49
CA THR A 230 -5.73 17.37 -14.65
C THR A 230 -6.58 17.42 -13.40
N ILE A 231 -6.95 16.28 -12.83
CA ILE A 231 -7.70 16.23 -11.57
C ILE A 231 -6.94 16.96 -10.46
N GLY A 232 -5.65 16.68 -10.28
CA GLY A 232 -4.83 17.35 -9.27
C GLY A 232 -4.78 18.87 -9.44
N ARG A 233 -4.67 19.34 -10.68
CA ARG A 233 -4.62 20.77 -11.04
C ARG A 233 -5.97 21.45 -10.81
N GLU A 234 -7.05 20.90 -11.37
CA GLU A 234 -8.37 21.53 -11.31
C GLU A 234 -8.98 21.45 -9.89
N ALA A 235 -8.72 20.39 -9.14
CA ALA A 235 -9.10 20.28 -7.74
C ALA A 235 -8.15 21.04 -6.79
N ASN A 236 -7.00 21.53 -7.30
CA ASN A 236 -5.93 22.17 -6.52
C ASN A 236 -5.46 21.33 -5.32
N VAL A 237 -5.20 20.06 -5.55
CA VAL A 237 -4.74 19.10 -4.53
C VAL A 237 -3.40 18.45 -4.93
N HIS A 238 -2.70 17.89 -3.94
CA HIS A 238 -1.55 17.05 -4.19
C HIS A 238 -2.00 15.73 -4.82
N ALA A 239 -1.60 15.47 -6.07
CA ALA A 239 -1.90 14.23 -6.77
C ALA A 239 -0.86 13.16 -6.45
N HIS A 240 -1.31 11.94 -6.13
CA HIS A 240 -0.44 10.77 -5.90
C HIS A 240 -0.82 9.66 -6.87
N ILE A 241 0.10 9.29 -7.76
CA ILE A 241 -0.06 8.17 -8.67
C ILE A 241 0.35 6.89 -7.95
N SER A 242 -0.62 6.05 -7.67
CA SER A 242 -0.43 4.79 -6.97
C SER A 242 0.23 3.74 -7.85
N HIS A 243 1.15 2.91 -7.28
CA HIS A 243 1.77 1.72 -7.90
C HIS A 243 2.06 1.89 -9.40
N HIS A 244 2.76 2.98 -9.74
CA HIS A 244 3.05 3.40 -11.12
C HIS A 244 3.69 2.29 -11.95
N LYS A 245 3.05 1.91 -13.04
CA LYS A 245 3.50 0.83 -13.93
C LYS A 245 3.01 1.01 -15.36
N SER A 246 3.64 0.27 -16.28
CA SER A 246 3.21 0.08 -17.65
C SER A 246 2.85 -1.39 -17.86
N ALA A 247 1.56 -1.67 -18.07
CA ALA A 247 1.01 -3.00 -18.08
C ALA A 247 0.88 -3.59 -19.50
N GLY A 248 1.41 -4.80 -19.67
CA GLY A 248 1.36 -5.54 -20.93
C GLY A 248 2.57 -5.31 -21.84
N PRO A 249 3.06 -6.36 -22.52
CA PRO A 249 4.31 -6.32 -23.29
C PRO A 249 4.36 -5.21 -24.35
N GLN A 250 3.21 -4.87 -24.95
CA GLN A 250 3.09 -3.81 -25.96
C GLN A 250 3.27 -2.40 -25.39
N ASN A 251 3.27 -2.26 -24.06
CA ASN A 251 3.36 -0.97 -23.37
C ASN A 251 4.68 -0.79 -22.61
N TRP A 252 5.49 -1.83 -22.48
CA TRP A 252 6.77 -1.77 -21.77
C TRP A 252 7.66 -0.66 -22.32
N GLY A 253 8.31 0.09 -21.42
CA GLY A 253 9.11 1.26 -21.72
C GLY A 253 8.35 2.59 -21.74
N LYS A 254 7.01 2.62 -21.80
CA LYS A 254 6.21 3.86 -21.72
C LYS A 254 6.37 4.61 -20.39
N ILE A 255 6.94 3.96 -19.38
CA ILE A 255 7.24 4.58 -18.08
C ILE A 255 8.05 5.87 -18.25
N SER A 256 9.04 5.90 -19.13
CA SER A 256 9.86 7.11 -19.36
C SER A 256 9.03 8.30 -19.86
N GLU A 257 8.07 8.07 -20.76
CA GLU A 257 7.17 9.11 -21.26
C GLU A 257 6.18 9.56 -20.17
N SER A 258 5.67 8.62 -19.38
CA SER A 258 4.81 8.90 -18.23
C SER A 258 5.51 9.76 -17.19
N LEU A 259 6.74 9.42 -16.81
CA LEU A 259 7.55 10.20 -15.86
C LEU A 259 7.90 11.59 -16.41
N ALA A 260 8.11 11.73 -17.73
CA ALA A 260 8.33 13.04 -18.35
C ALA A 260 7.09 13.95 -18.23
N LYS A 261 5.85 13.42 -18.30
CA LYS A 261 4.64 14.18 -18.01
C LYS A 261 4.57 14.63 -16.55
N VAL A 262 4.95 13.77 -15.62
CA VAL A 262 5.04 14.11 -14.18
C VAL A 262 6.09 15.21 -13.97
N ASP A 263 7.27 15.13 -14.59
CA ASP A 263 8.31 16.15 -14.51
C ASP A 263 7.81 17.51 -15.04
N ALA A 264 7.07 17.52 -16.14
CA ALA A 264 6.48 18.73 -16.68
C ALA A 264 5.46 19.36 -15.72
N ALA A 265 4.62 18.55 -15.08
CA ALA A 265 3.66 19.01 -14.07
C ALA A 265 4.36 19.59 -12.82
N LEU A 266 5.40 18.92 -12.33
CA LEU A 266 6.24 19.40 -11.22
C LEU A 266 6.93 20.73 -11.56
N ALA A 267 7.47 20.84 -12.77
CA ALA A 267 8.09 22.08 -13.25
C ALA A 267 7.09 23.24 -13.38
N ALA A 268 5.81 22.93 -13.64
CA ALA A 268 4.70 23.89 -13.64
C ALA A 268 4.19 24.25 -12.22
N GLY A 269 4.80 23.70 -11.16
CA GLY A 269 4.45 23.97 -9.77
C GLY A 269 3.34 23.09 -9.20
N GLN A 270 2.91 22.07 -9.92
CA GLN A 270 1.93 21.10 -9.42
C GLN A 270 2.60 20.17 -8.41
N ARG A 271 1.90 19.78 -7.35
CA ARG A 271 2.36 18.77 -6.39
C ARG A 271 1.97 17.39 -6.90
N VAL A 272 2.97 16.56 -7.23
CA VAL A 272 2.79 15.20 -7.71
C VAL A 272 3.78 14.27 -7.02
N THR A 273 3.30 13.12 -6.57
CA THR A 273 4.14 12.03 -6.04
C THR A 273 3.69 10.69 -6.60
N LEU A 274 4.54 9.69 -6.48
CA LEU A 274 4.29 8.34 -6.99
C LEU A 274 4.80 7.29 -6.01
N ASP A 275 4.22 6.09 -6.07
CA ASP A 275 4.79 4.89 -5.46
C ASP A 275 4.87 3.71 -6.46
N VAL A 276 5.62 2.68 -6.09
CA VAL A 276 5.83 1.47 -6.88
C VAL A 276 6.05 0.28 -5.96
N TYR A 277 5.68 -0.92 -6.41
CA TYR A 277 6.12 -2.18 -5.81
C TYR A 277 7.14 -2.89 -6.70
N PRO A 278 8.12 -3.62 -6.10
CA PRO A 278 9.28 -4.16 -6.82
C PRO A 278 9.01 -5.57 -7.40
N TYR A 279 7.90 -5.76 -8.15
CA TYR A 279 7.52 -7.06 -8.72
C TYR A 279 6.98 -6.94 -10.14
N THR A 280 7.28 -7.94 -10.97
CA THR A 280 6.89 -8.01 -12.38
C THR A 280 5.44 -8.47 -12.61
N ALA A 281 4.67 -8.62 -11.54
CA ALA A 281 3.26 -8.99 -11.62
C ALA A 281 2.40 -8.10 -10.74
N GLY A 282 1.16 -7.87 -11.17
CA GLY A 282 0.10 -7.29 -10.37
C GLY A 282 -0.79 -8.36 -9.72
N SER A 283 -1.70 -7.93 -8.84
CA SER A 283 -2.71 -8.81 -8.24
C SER A 283 -3.99 -8.05 -7.97
N GLY A 284 -5.12 -8.70 -8.19
CA GLY A 284 -6.43 -8.15 -7.92
C GLY A 284 -7.53 -9.16 -8.17
N ARG A 285 -8.80 -8.71 -8.11
CA ARG A 285 -9.95 -9.59 -8.34
C ARG A 285 -10.05 -9.96 -9.82
N MET A 286 -10.19 -11.26 -10.09
CA MET A 286 -10.31 -11.79 -11.45
C MET A 286 -11.47 -11.15 -12.23
N VAL A 287 -12.59 -10.85 -11.56
CA VAL A 287 -13.80 -10.25 -12.16
C VAL A 287 -13.57 -8.82 -12.70
N GLU A 288 -12.52 -8.12 -12.27
CA GLU A 288 -12.21 -6.76 -12.75
C GLU A 288 -11.43 -6.77 -14.08
N TYR A 289 -10.75 -7.87 -14.38
CA TYR A 289 -9.87 -8.01 -15.54
C TYR A 289 -10.52 -8.75 -16.70
N PHE A 290 -11.56 -9.55 -16.46
CA PHE A 290 -12.22 -10.31 -17.51
C PHE A 290 -13.66 -9.86 -17.72
N ASN A 291 -13.99 -9.63 -19.00
CA ASN A 291 -15.37 -9.47 -19.45
C ASN A 291 -15.89 -10.83 -19.95
N LEU A 292 -16.96 -11.36 -19.37
CA LEU A 292 -17.53 -12.66 -19.72
C LEU A 292 -18.03 -12.72 -21.18
N ASP A 293 -18.41 -11.58 -21.75
CA ASP A 293 -18.86 -11.50 -23.14
C ASP A 293 -17.69 -11.55 -24.14
N ASN A 294 -16.47 -11.18 -23.68
CA ASN A 294 -15.27 -11.16 -24.52
C ASN A 294 -14.03 -11.41 -23.64
N ILE A 295 -13.71 -12.68 -23.41
CA ILE A 295 -12.56 -13.09 -22.60
C ILE A 295 -11.27 -13.02 -23.42
N SER A 296 -10.33 -12.20 -22.97
CA SER A 296 -8.99 -12.13 -23.58
C SER A 296 -8.20 -13.41 -23.30
N ARG A 297 -7.92 -14.19 -24.35
CA ARG A 297 -7.09 -15.40 -24.28
C ARG A 297 -5.65 -15.07 -23.87
N SER A 298 -5.05 -14.09 -24.55
CA SER A 298 -3.66 -13.70 -24.30
C SER A 298 -3.47 -13.22 -22.86
N PHE A 299 -4.45 -12.51 -22.29
CA PHE A 299 -4.38 -12.12 -20.89
C PHE A 299 -4.56 -13.33 -19.95
N ALA A 300 -5.46 -14.27 -20.27
CA ALA A 300 -5.65 -15.48 -19.46
C ALA A 300 -4.37 -16.36 -19.38
N GLU A 301 -3.53 -16.37 -20.40
CA GLU A 301 -2.25 -17.12 -20.44
C GLU A 301 -1.24 -16.62 -19.40
N VAL A 302 -1.30 -15.36 -19.00
CA VAL A 302 -0.39 -14.74 -18.03
C VAL A 302 -0.99 -14.61 -16.65
N VAL A 303 -2.15 -15.22 -16.40
CA VAL A 303 -2.85 -15.18 -15.11
C VAL A 303 -2.62 -16.45 -14.30
N ARG A 304 -2.27 -16.27 -13.03
CA ARG A 304 -2.18 -17.29 -11.98
C ARG A 304 -3.30 -17.09 -10.95
N ILE A 305 -3.91 -18.13 -10.48
CA ILE A 305 -4.92 -18.07 -9.43
C ILE A 305 -4.23 -17.96 -8.07
N ALA A 306 -4.48 -16.86 -7.35
CA ALA A 306 -3.96 -16.65 -6.00
C ALA A 306 -4.87 -17.27 -4.94
N SER A 307 -6.17 -16.99 -5.01
CA SER A 307 -7.19 -17.51 -4.11
C SER A 307 -8.48 -17.73 -4.90
N CYS A 308 -9.10 -18.91 -4.75
CA CYS A 308 -10.33 -19.26 -5.45
C CYS A 308 -11.27 -20.02 -4.52
N PRO A 309 -12.20 -19.32 -3.83
CA PRO A 309 -13.14 -19.96 -2.90
C PRO A 309 -14.00 -21.05 -3.54
N ALA A 310 -14.29 -20.93 -4.84
CA ALA A 310 -15.10 -21.91 -5.60
C ALA A 310 -14.31 -23.16 -5.97
N TYR A 311 -12.99 -23.04 -6.21
CA TYR A 311 -12.13 -24.13 -6.71
C TYR A 311 -10.73 -24.05 -6.07
N ARG A 312 -10.62 -24.47 -4.81
CA ARG A 312 -9.35 -24.44 -4.06
C ARG A 312 -8.19 -25.17 -4.73
N GLN A 313 -8.49 -26.23 -5.52
CA GLN A 313 -7.49 -26.98 -6.28
C GLN A 313 -6.81 -26.18 -7.41
N TYR A 314 -7.33 -24.99 -7.77
CA TYR A 314 -6.73 -24.10 -8.75
C TYR A 314 -5.71 -23.13 -8.16
N GLU A 315 -5.72 -22.93 -6.84
CA GLU A 315 -4.85 -22.00 -6.17
C GLU A 315 -3.36 -22.33 -6.41
N GLY A 316 -2.60 -21.32 -6.83
CA GLY A 316 -1.20 -21.43 -7.20
C GLY A 316 -0.94 -21.91 -8.63
N LYS A 317 -1.95 -22.19 -9.44
CA LYS A 317 -1.79 -22.64 -10.83
C LYS A 317 -2.04 -21.53 -11.84
N MET A 318 -1.35 -21.59 -12.98
CA MET A 318 -1.67 -20.74 -14.13
C MET A 318 -3.00 -21.18 -14.76
N VAL A 319 -3.78 -20.23 -15.24
CA VAL A 319 -5.07 -20.54 -15.90
C VAL A 319 -4.86 -21.45 -17.13
N LYS A 320 -3.78 -21.22 -17.91
CA LYS A 320 -3.39 -22.07 -19.04
C LYS A 320 -3.11 -23.53 -18.65
N ASP A 321 -2.45 -23.75 -17.50
CA ASP A 321 -2.11 -25.10 -17.04
C ASP A 321 -3.36 -25.83 -16.54
N ILE A 322 -4.30 -25.11 -15.92
CA ILE A 322 -5.60 -25.65 -15.53
C ILE A 322 -6.39 -26.08 -16.76
N ALA A 323 -6.42 -25.24 -17.80
CA ALA A 323 -7.12 -25.51 -19.06
C ALA A 323 -6.54 -26.76 -19.77
N ALA A 324 -5.20 -26.87 -19.81
CA ALA A 324 -4.52 -28.03 -20.37
C ALA A 324 -4.83 -29.32 -19.57
N ALA A 325 -4.84 -29.25 -18.25
CA ALA A 325 -5.12 -30.39 -17.39
C ALA A 325 -6.58 -30.88 -17.49
N GLU A 326 -7.54 -29.96 -17.71
CA GLU A 326 -8.96 -30.28 -17.88
C GLU A 326 -9.33 -30.55 -19.34
N ALA A 327 -8.39 -30.43 -20.29
CA ALA A 327 -8.57 -30.57 -21.73
C ALA A 327 -9.71 -29.70 -22.28
N VAL A 328 -9.78 -28.44 -21.82
CA VAL A 328 -10.78 -27.44 -22.24
C VAL A 328 -10.10 -26.17 -22.74
N ASP A 329 -10.89 -25.31 -23.38
CA ASP A 329 -10.43 -23.99 -23.78
C ASP A 329 -10.13 -23.11 -22.55
N ILE A 330 -9.08 -22.30 -22.63
CA ILE A 330 -8.67 -21.41 -21.52
C ILE A 330 -9.80 -20.45 -21.10
N THR A 331 -10.63 -20.01 -22.04
CA THR A 331 -11.77 -19.12 -21.74
C THR A 331 -12.86 -19.83 -20.95
N GLU A 332 -13.00 -21.14 -21.09
CA GLU A 332 -13.97 -21.94 -20.32
C GLU A 332 -13.55 -22.02 -18.84
N ILE A 333 -12.26 -22.06 -18.53
CA ILE A 333 -11.78 -21.97 -17.13
C ILE A 333 -12.15 -20.63 -16.52
N VAL A 334 -11.92 -19.52 -17.22
CA VAL A 334 -12.30 -18.19 -16.77
C VAL A 334 -13.80 -18.09 -16.51
N LYS A 335 -14.63 -18.54 -17.46
CA LYS A 335 -16.10 -18.59 -17.31
C LYS A 335 -16.50 -19.44 -16.10
N LYS A 336 -15.97 -20.66 -16.02
CA LYS A 336 -16.23 -21.61 -14.92
C LYS A 336 -15.98 -20.98 -13.55
N ILE A 337 -14.86 -20.26 -13.39
CA ILE A 337 -14.52 -19.60 -12.15
C ILE A 337 -15.49 -18.46 -11.86
N LEU A 338 -15.66 -17.52 -12.81
CA LEU A 338 -16.42 -16.29 -12.57
C LEU A 338 -17.94 -16.51 -12.45
N THR A 339 -18.48 -17.59 -13.02
CA THR A 339 -19.91 -17.93 -12.91
C THR A 339 -20.22 -18.83 -11.71
N ALA A 340 -19.19 -19.37 -11.03
CA ALA A 340 -19.38 -20.18 -9.82
C ALA A 340 -19.82 -19.33 -8.62
N PRO A 341 -20.53 -19.91 -7.64
CA PRO A 341 -20.81 -19.26 -6.37
C PRO A 341 -19.50 -18.76 -5.71
N LYS A 342 -19.44 -17.49 -5.33
CA LYS A 342 -18.24 -16.79 -4.81
C LYS A 342 -17.08 -16.67 -5.83
N GLY A 343 -17.31 -16.90 -7.12
CA GLY A 343 -16.32 -16.75 -8.16
C GLY A 343 -15.81 -15.30 -8.30
N ASP A 344 -16.66 -14.34 -8.01
CA ASP A 344 -16.36 -12.89 -7.92
C ASP A 344 -15.31 -12.54 -6.84
N ARG A 345 -15.07 -13.44 -5.88
CA ARG A 345 -14.05 -13.29 -4.83
C ARG A 345 -12.70 -13.90 -5.19
N THR A 346 -12.56 -14.45 -6.40
CA THR A 346 -11.30 -15.01 -6.87
C THR A 346 -10.27 -13.91 -7.04
N LEU A 347 -9.11 -14.06 -6.37
CA LEU A 347 -7.94 -13.23 -6.56
C LEU A 347 -6.98 -13.89 -7.55
N CYS A 348 -6.38 -13.09 -8.41
CA CYS A 348 -5.39 -13.56 -9.37
C CYS A 348 -4.14 -12.69 -9.35
N ILE A 349 -3.05 -13.29 -9.84
CA ILE A 349 -1.76 -12.64 -10.10
C ILE A 349 -1.59 -12.62 -11.62
N HIS A 350 -1.20 -11.47 -12.19
CA HIS A 350 -1.04 -11.31 -13.62
C HIS A 350 0.35 -10.78 -13.95
N PHE A 351 1.10 -11.54 -14.76
CA PHE A 351 2.50 -11.28 -15.11
C PHE A 351 2.57 -10.35 -16.32
N ILE A 352 2.54 -9.04 -16.10
CA ILE A 352 2.36 -8.02 -17.15
C ILE A 352 3.31 -6.84 -17.04
N ILE A 353 4.26 -6.83 -16.10
CA ILE A 353 5.16 -5.71 -15.82
C ILE A 353 6.59 -6.12 -16.20
N ASP A 354 7.32 -5.20 -16.84
CA ASP A 354 8.73 -5.41 -17.17
C ASP A 354 9.66 -5.02 -16.02
N GLU A 355 10.74 -5.78 -15.83
CA GLU A 355 11.75 -5.51 -14.81
C GLU A 355 12.45 -4.17 -15.04
N LYS A 356 12.69 -3.78 -16.30
CA LYS A 356 13.31 -2.48 -16.65
C LYS A 356 12.43 -1.30 -16.27
N ASP A 357 11.10 -1.46 -16.38
CA ASP A 357 10.15 -0.42 -15.98
C ASP A 357 10.15 -0.24 -14.45
N ILE A 358 10.32 -1.35 -13.69
CA ILE A 358 10.51 -1.28 -12.23
C ILE A 358 11.81 -0.56 -11.89
N GLU A 359 12.93 -0.92 -12.55
CA GLU A 359 14.24 -0.26 -12.34
C GLU A 359 14.16 1.23 -12.68
N THR A 360 13.48 1.60 -13.77
CA THR A 360 13.25 3.00 -14.17
C THR A 360 12.45 3.77 -13.13
N ASN A 361 11.38 3.17 -12.60
CA ASN A 361 10.60 3.74 -11.52
C ASN A 361 11.45 3.92 -10.25
N LEU A 362 12.17 2.89 -9.82
CA LEU A 362 13.02 2.96 -8.61
C LEU A 362 14.18 3.93 -8.76
N ALA A 363 14.71 4.13 -9.99
CA ALA A 363 15.73 5.13 -10.27
C ALA A 363 15.15 6.56 -10.28
N TYR A 364 13.85 6.73 -10.53
CA TYR A 364 13.22 8.05 -10.56
C TYR A 364 13.25 8.71 -9.18
N ARG A 365 13.55 10.02 -9.16
CA ARG A 365 13.61 10.80 -7.92
C ARG A 365 12.26 10.74 -7.18
N ASP A 366 12.33 10.67 -5.87
CA ASP A 366 11.16 10.73 -4.98
C ASP A 366 10.08 9.65 -5.26
N MET A 367 10.45 8.54 -5.93
CA MET A 367 9.59 7.36 -6.05
C MET A 367 9.50 6.67 -4.69
N MET A 368 8.32 6.63 -4.09
CA MET A 368 8.07 5.90 -2.85
C MET A 368 7.86 4.40 -3.10
N VAL A 369 7.80 3.64 -2.03
CA VAL A 369 7.55 2.20 -2.08
C VAL A 369 6.25 1.88 -1.35
N GLY A 370 5.31 1.30 -2.08
CA GLY A 370 4.09 0.74 -1.53
C GLY A 370 4.01 -0.75 -1.85
N SER A 371 3.50 -1.59 -0.96
CA SER A 371 3.43 -3.03 -1.21
C SER A 371 2.31 -3.42 -2.16
N ASP A 372 1.23 -2.66 -2.18
CA ASP A 372 -0.04 -3.02 -2.84
C ASP A 372 -0.51 -4.42 -2.40
N GLY A 373 -0.19 -4.78 -1.15
CA GLY A 373 -0.47 -6.09 -0.57
C GLY A 373 -1.96 -6.28 -0.29
N ILE A 374 -2.49 -7.44 -0.70
CA ILE A 374 -3.86 -7.86 -0.37
C ILE A 374 -3.75 -9.00 0.64
N PRO A 375 -4.16 -8.81 1.90
CA PRO A 375 -3.93 -9.76 2.99
C PRO A 375 -4.92 -10.94 3.00
N ASP A 376 -5.07 -11.66 1.88
CA ASP A 376 -5.74 -12.96 1.83
C ASP A 376 -4.73 -14.08 2.11
N LEU A 377 -4.62 -14.45 3.39
CA LEU A 377 -3.69 -15.48 3.83
C LEU A 377 -4.20 -16.91 3.58
N THR A 378 -5.40 -17.10 3.02
CA THR A 378 -5.99 -18.43 2.83
C THR A 378 -5.45 -19.17 1.62
N GLY A 379 -5.14 -18.44 0.53
CA GLY A 379 -4.62 -18.99 -0.72
C GLY A 379 -3.10 -18.91 -0.85
N LYS A 380 -2.64 -18.68 -2.08
CA LYS A 380 -1.25 -18.33 -2.43
C LYS A 380 -1.19 -16.88 -2.87
N PRO A 381 -1.13 -15.93 -1.93
CA PRO A 381 -1.13 -14.50 -2.24
C PRO A 381 0.09 -14.09 -3.05
N HIS A 382 0.07 -12.90 -3.61
CA HIS A 382 1.23 -12.33 -4.27
C HIS A 382 2.38 -12.15 -3.25
N PRO A 383 3.65 -12.52 -3.58
CA PRO A 383 4.77 -12.41 -2.66
C PRO A 383 5.06 -10.98 -2.17
N ARG A 384 4.56 -9.95 -2.85
CA ARG A 384 4.67 -8.54 -2.42
C ARG A 384 4.10 -8.28 -1.02
N LEU A 385 3.14 -9.10 -0.58
CA LEU A 385 2.59 -9.02 0.77
C LEU A 385 3.64 -9.29 1.85
N PHE A 386 4.67 -10.11 1.56
CA PHE A 386 5.67 -10.57 2.52
C PHE A 386 7.08 -10.06 2.26
N GLY A 387 7.40 -9.53 1.06
CA GLY A 387 8.78 -9.29 0.66
C GLY A 387 9.09 -7.92 0.05
N THR A 388 8.13 -7.00 -0.08
CA THR A 388 8.31 -5.73 -0.82
C THR A 388 9.53 -4.93 -0.35
N PHE A 389 9.61 -4.61 0.92
CA PHE A 389 10.65 -3.73 1.47
C PHE A 389 12.03 -4.40 1.50
N PRO A 390 12.14 -5.64 1.98
CA PRO A 390 13.41 -6.39 1.89
C PRO A 390 13.89 -6.60 0.47
N LYS A 391 13.01 -6.79 -0.52
CA LYS A 391 13.38 -6.88 -1.93
C LYS A 391 13.99 -5.59 -2.46
N VAL A 392 13.42 -4.42 -2.10
CA VAL A 392 14.04 -3.14 -2.47
C VAL A 392 15.44 -3.04 -1.88
N LEU A 393 15.63 -3.33 -0.60
CA LEU A 393 16.91 -3.19 0.08
C LEU A 393 17.93 -4.24 -0.34
N GLY A 394 17.51 -5.50 -0.51
CA GLY A 394 18.38 -6.59 -0.94
C GLY A 394 18.67 -6.57 -2.42
N HIS A 395 17.65 -6.70 -3.25
CA HIS A 395 17.81 -6.85 -4.69
C HIS A 395 18.19 -5.53 -5.37
N TYR A 396 17.37 -4.47 -5.24
CA TYR A 396 17.57 -3.25 -6.03
C TYR A 396 18.67 -2.33 -5.46
N VAL A 397 18.85 -2.29 -4.15
CA VAL A 397 19.93 -1.50 -3.52
C VAL A 397 21.25 -2.29 -3.55
N ARG A 398 21.33 -3.44 -2.84
CA ARG A 398 22.59 -4.16 -2.65
C ARG A 398 23.08 -4.84 -3.92
N GLU A 399 22.22 -5.58 -4.64
CA GLU A 399 22.66 -6.42 -5.76
C GLU A 399 22.68 -5.65 -7.08
N ARG A 400 21.67 -4.81 -7.35
CA ARG A 400 21.54 -4.08 -8.62
C ARG A 400 22.11 -2.66 -8.57
N GLY A 401 22.25 -2.05 -7.39
CA GLY A 401 22.78 -0.69 -7.24
C GLY A 401 21.93 0.40 -7.90
N ILE A 402 20.60 0.17 -8.04
CA ILE A 402 19.67 1.12 -8.68
C ILE A 402 19.57 2.43 -7.88
N LEU A 403 19.61 2.33 -6.56
CA LEU A 403 19.60 3.48 -5.66
C LEU A 403 20.47 3.19 -4.44
N SER A 404 20.95 4.25 -3.77
CA SER A 404 21.75 4.09 -2.55
C SER A 404 20.89 3.67 -1.36
N LEU A 405 21.49 2.97 -0.38
CA LEU A 405 20.79 2.56 0.83
C LEU A 405 20.19 3.74 1.60
N PRO A 406 20.89 4.87 1.85
CA PRO A 406 20.31 6.02 2.52
C PRO A 406 19.08 6.59 1.77
N GLU A 407 19.15 6.63 0.44
CA GLU A 407 18.04 7.13 -0.39
C GLU A 407 16.84 6.17 -0.36
N ALA A 408 17.06 4.85 -0.40
CA ALA A 408 16.00 3.86 -0.25
C ALA A 408 15.28 4.03 1.11
N ILE A 409 16.04 4.17 2.20
CA ILE A 409 15.48 4.42 3.54
C ILE A 409 14.67 5.73 3.55
N ARG A 410 15.21 6.85 2.99
CA ARG A 410 14.47 8.11 2.91
C ARG A 410 13.11 7.95 2.23
N ARG A 411 13.05 7.24 1.11
CA ARG A 411 11.83 7.03 0.32
C ARG A 411 10.78 6.18 1.04
N MET A 412 11.23 5.21 1.81
CA MET A 412 10.37 4.31 2.59
C MET A 412 10.07 4.82 4.00
N THR A 413 10.54 6.03 4.37
CA THR A 413 10.36 6.60 5.72
C THR A 413 9.98 8.08 5.67
N SER A 414 10.94 9.03 5.65
CA SER A 414 10.64 10.45 5.79
C SER A 414 9.87 11.03 4.61
N LEU A 415 10.17 10.62 3.37
CA LEU A 415 9.42 11.05 2.20
C LEU A 415 7.95 10.59 2.29
N SER A 416 7.74 9.31 2.64
CA SER A 416 6.41 8.75 2.84
C SER A 416 5.66 9.45 3.97
N ALA A 417 6.32 9.68 5.11
CA ALA A 417 5.73 10.40 6.24
C ALA A 417 5.34 11.84 5.87
N GLN A 418 6.19 12.54 5.12
CA GLN A 418 5.92 13.90 4.65
C GLN A 418 4.75 13.93 3.67
N THR A 419 4.72 13.02 2.71
CA THR A 419 3.68 12.95 1.67
C THR A 419 2.29 12.73 2.28
N PHE A 420 2.19 11.82 3.26
CA PHE A 420 0.93 11.50 3.92
C PHE A 420 0.68 12.29 5.21
N GLY A 421 1.52 13.30 5.53
CA GLY A 421 1.31 14.22 6.65
C GLY A 421 1.47 13.60 8.05
N MET A 422 2.34 12.60 8.18
CA MET A 422 2.63 11.93 9.47
C MET A 422 3.59 12.77 10.30
N LYS A 423 3.08 13.47 11.30
CA LYS A 423 3.90 14.36 12.15
C LYS A 423 4.82 13.57 13.08
N ASN A 424 6.09 13.99 13.15
CA ASN A 424 7.12 13.43 14.04
C ASN A 424 7.38 11.92 13.82
N ARG A 425 7.25 11.42 12.57
CA ARG A 425 7.56 10.05 12.18
C ARG A 425 8.46 10.02 10.93
N GLY A 426 9.04 8.88 10.64
CA GLY A 426 9.88 8.66 9.47
C GLY A 426 11.30 9.21 9.57
N GLN A 427 11.74 9.67 10.74
CA GLN A 427 13.13 10.08 11.00
C GLN A 427 13.60 9.64 12.39
N ILE A 428 14.89 9.32 12.52
CA ILE A 428 15.56 9.19 13.82
C ILE A 428 16.01 10.57 14.27
N LYS A 429 15.18 11.21 15.06
CA LYS A 429 15.37 12.57 15.54
C LYS A 429 14.74 12.73 16.93
N GLU A 430 15.38 13.51 17.79
CA GLU A 430 14.84 13.80 19.12
C GLU A 430 13.44 14.43 19.04
N GLY A 431 12.52 13.93 19.86
CA GLY A 431 11.10 14.30 19.88
C GLY A 431 10.21 13.52 18.89
N TYR A 432 10.81 12.74 17.98
CA TYR A 432 10.07 11.87 17.06
C TYR A 432 9.63 10.59 17.73
N PHE A 433 8.58 9.96 17.23
CA PHE A 433 8.15 8.64 17.70
C PHE A 433 9.22 7.59 17.39
N ALA A 434 9.41 6.69 18.35
CA ALA A 434 10.39 5.62 18.24
C ALA A 434 9.79 4.42 17.47
N ASP A 435 9.47 4.65 16.19
CA ASP A 435 9.25 3.60 15.19
C ASP A 435 10.59 3.33 14.53
N LEU A 436 11.17 2.16 14.77
CA LEU A 436 12.55 1.86 14.36
C LEU A 436 12.67 0.46 13.81
N VAL A 437 13.60 0.27 12.87
CA VAL A 437 14.00 -1.03 12.36
C VAL A 437 15.52 -1.20 12.45
N LEU A 438 15.96 -2.29 13.08
CA LEU A 438 17.35 -2.74 13.10
C LEU A 438 17.52 -3.87 12.11
N PHE A 439 18.45 -3.74 11.17
CA PHE A 439 18.63 -4.69 10.09
C PHE A 439 20.09 -4.83 9.64
N ASP A 440 20.39 -5.95 9.02
CA ASP A 440 21.68 -6.22 8.37
C ASP A 440 21.59 -5.97 6.86
N PRO A 441 22.18 -4.90 6.31
CA PRO A 441 22.14 -4.62 4.88
C PRO A 441 22.90 -5.65 4.04
N ALA A 442 23.78 -6.46 4.63
CA ALA A 442 24.51 -7.51 3.92
C ALA A 442 23.64 -8.75 3.64
N SER A 443 22.67 -9.03 4.52
CA SER A 443 21.83 -10.23 4.43
C SER A 443 20.38 -9.97 4.12
N ILE A 444 19.90 -8.70 4.20
CA ILE A 444 18.49 -8.38 3.95
C ILE A 444 18.06 -8.75 2.53
N ILE A 445 17.00 -9.54 2.43
CA ILE A 445 16.40 -10.00 1.16
C ILE A 445 15.01 -10.58 1.38
N ASP A 446 14.14 -10.48 0.38
CA ASP A 446 12.91 -11.26 0.33
C ASP A 446 13.19 -12.75 0.08
N THR A 447 12.39 -13.60 0.65
CA THR A 447 12.42 -15.06 0.47
C THR A 447 11.13 -15.60 -0.11
N ALA A 448 10.09 -14.76 -0.10
CA ALA A 448 8.78 -15.07 -0.65
C ALA A 448 8.83 -15.21 -2.17
N THR A 449 8.29 -16.30 -2.69
CA THR A 449 8.17 -16.56 -4.13
C THR A 449 6.71 -16.71 -4.54
N TYR A 450 6.43 -16.75 -5.84
CA TYR A 450 5.07 -17.01 -6.32
C TYR A 450 4.60 -18.43 -5.98
N ASP A 451 5.50 -19.40 -5.81
CA ASP A 451 5.18 -20.79 -5.44
C ASP A 451 5.04 -20.98 -3.93
N ASP A 452 5.85 -20.26 -3.17
CA ASP A 452 5.83 -20.25 -1.71
C ASP A 452 5.84 -18.80 -1.18
N PRO A 453 4.68 -18.11 -1.23
CA PRO A 453 4.62 -16.68 -0.98
C PRO A 453 4.63 -16.27 0.51
N LYS A 454 4.40 -17.20 1.43
CA LYS A 454 4.24 -16.91 2.86
C LYS A 454 5.54 -17.13 3.63
N GLN A 455 6.65 -16.65 3.07
CA GLN A 455 7.97 -16.74 3.69
C GLN A 455 8.36 -15.42 4.30
N GLU A 456 8.86 -15.45 5.54
CA GLU A 456 9.44 -14.29 6.18
C GLU A 456 10.78 -13.91 5.54
N PRO A 457 11.05 -12.62 5.32
CA PRO A 457 12.33 -12.17 4.77
C PRO A 457 13.49 -12.43 5.74
N LYS A 458 14.73 -12.25 5.25
CA LYS A 458 15.93 -12.31 6.08
C LYS A 458 16.48 -10.92 6.34
N GLY A 459 17.30 -10.79 7.39
CA GLY A 459 18.09 -9.61 7.69
C GLY A 459 17.37 -8.52 8.49
N ILE A 460 16.10 -8.70 8.88
CA ILE A 460 15.44 -7.85 9.87
C ILE A 460 15.67 -8.47 11.25
N GLU A 461 16.38 -7.74 12.12
CA GLU A 461 16.75 -8.22 13.46
C GLU A 461 15.78 -7.76 14.54
N MET A 462 15.31 -6.50 14.46
CA MET A 462 14.40 -5.95 15.44
C MET A 462 13.52 -4.87 14.85
N VAL A 463 12.29 -4.79 15.33
CA VAL A 463 11.36 -3.70 14.99
C VAL A 463 10.76 -3.16 16.29
N LEU A 464 10.80 -1.83 16.42
CA LEU A 464 10.10 -1.11 17.49
C LEU A 464 8.95 -0.31 16.87
N VAL A 465 7.80 -0.33 17.53
CA VAL A 465 6.64 0.49 17.20
C VAL A 465 6.26 1.30 18.42
N ASN A 466 6.25 2.63 18.27
CA ASN A 466 5.97 3.56 19.38
C ASN A 466 6.78 3.23 20.66
N GLY A 467 8.09 2.99 20.48
CA GLY A 467 9.02 2.73 21.58
C GLY A 467 8.99 1.32 22.17
N GLN A 468 8.13 0.43 21.69
CA GLN A 468 8.04 -0.94 22.17
C GLN A 468 8.57 -1.93 21.13
N VAL A 469 9.31 -2.94 21.59
CA VAL A 469 9.85 -4.00 20.72
C VAL A 469 8.69 -4.89 20.27
N ALA A 470 8.34 -4.82 18.97
CA ALA A 470 7.28 -5.61 18.36
C ALA A 470 7.80 -6.91 17.70
N LEU A 471 9.05 -6.87 17.19
CA LEU A 471 9.75 -8.04 16.64
C LEU A 471 11.20 -8.04 17.16
N ASN A 472 11.73 -9.21 17.54
CA ASN A 472 13.11 -9.40 17.96
C ASN A 472 13.63 -10.75 17.53
N ALA A 473 14.71 -10.80 16.75
CA ALA A 473 15.34 -12.00 16.24
C ALA A 473 14.31 -13.01 15.62
N GLY A 474 13.42 -12.49 14.77
CA GLY A 474 12.37 -13.28 14.11
C GLY A 474 11.18 -13.65 15.00
N GLN A 475 11.16 -13.24 16.27
CA GLN A 475 10.06 -13.54 17.18
C GLN A 475 9.15 -12.32 17.38
N HIS A 476 7.87 -12.46 17.02
CA HIS A 476 6.85 -11.45 17.27
C HIS A 476 6.46 -11.44 18.74
N THR A 477 6.56 -10.27 19.36
CA THR A 477 6.25 -10.11 20.81
C THR A 477 4.76 -10.02 21.10
N ARG A 478 3.95 -9.77 20.06
CA ARG A 478 2.50 -9.55 20.15
C ARG A 478 2.09 -8.36 21.01
N VAL A 479 2.97 -7.39 21.14
CA VAL A 479 2.66 -6.12 21.83
C VAL A 479 1.83 -5.26 20.87
N GLY A 480 0.63 -4.90 21.26
CA GLY A 480 -0.28 -4.04 20.51
C GLY A 480 -0.02 -2.57 20.80
N THR A 481 0.99 -1.97 20.16
CA THR A 481 1.36 -0.56 20.36
C THR A 481 1.08 0.32 19.17
N GLY A 482 0.49 -0.24 18.10
CA GLY A 482 0.11 0.50 16.91
C GLY A 482 -0.95 1.57 17.23
N GLN A 483 -0.83 2.70 16.57
CA GLN A 483 -1.72 3.85 16.71
C GLN A 483 -2.51 4.10 15.44
N MET A 484 -3.76 4.56 15.59
CA MET A 484 -4.57 5.06 14.48
C MET A 484 -4.22 6.52 14.25
N LEU A 485 -3.48 6.77 13.15
CA LEU A 485 -2.91 8.07 12.87
C LEU A 485 -3.92 8.97 12.17
N ARG A 486 -4.02 10.21 12.62
CA ARG A 486 -4.88 11.21 12.01
C ARG A 486 -4.05 12.27 11.31
N TYR A 487 -4.44 12.56 10.08
CA TYR A 487 -3.94 13.73 9.38
C TYR A 487 -4.42 14.99 10.11
N ARG A 488 -3.50 15.84 10.48
CA ARG A 488 -3.80 17.15 11.10
C ARG A 488 -2.90 18.18 10.44
N ARG A 489 -3.48 19.24 9.97
CA ARG A 489 -2.76 20.43 9.47
C ARG A 489 -1.72 20.94 10.46
#